data_d96c36c1e6987d611e43f565f04f34af
#
_entry.id   d96c36c1e6987d611e43f565f04f34af
#
_cell.length_a   1.000
_cell.length_b   1.000
_cell.length_c   1.000
_cell.angle_alpha   90.00
_cell.angle_beta   90.00
_cell.angle_gamma   90.00
#
_symmetry.space_group_name_H-M   'P 1'
#
loop_
_entity.id
_entity.type
_entity.pdbx_description
1 polymer ?
#
loop_
_entity_poly.entity_id
_entity_poly.type
_entity_poly.pdbx_seq_one_letter_code
_entity_poly.pdbx_strand_id
1 'polypeptide(L)'
;MAGSLQVDVYVAPPIPAATGFTEPSKSQWSPISCTLIHNSKSAVLVDTPITIKQTEALADWIKATLAPDTKLEYIYTTHAHGDHYFGNPVILEHFPGAKCVATASVAAGIEKTLAASIPIWQGWFPDGQILSERQTVPESLPETGEFFIDGHSLFGVDVSHSDTDASSFLHVPDLDLVVAGDVVYGDCYQFLAEANTPEKRKSWLNALDQIAALKPSIVVPGHKRASQLDGPYLIESTREYIRTFERELEQLGDADQLEEAMKKLYPQRWNGFILDTSCKSSVAAL
;
A
#
# COMPACT_ATOMS: atom_id res chain seq x y z
N MET A 1 -20.43 -22.11 14.20
CA MET A 1 -19.52 -21.12 14.82
C MET A 1 -18.53 -20.71 13.76
N ALA A 2 -18.20 -19.42 13.64
CA ALA A 2 -17.14 -18.93 12.78
C ALA A 2 -15.80 -19.56 13.20
N GLY A 3 -14.95 -19.92 12.24
CA GLY A 3 -13.58 -20.37 12.52
C GLY A 3 -12.72 -19.22 13.02
N SER A 4 -11.65 -19.49 13.79
CA SER A 4 -10.72 -18.41 14.19
C SER A 4 -10.02 -17.84 12.96
N LEU A 5 -9.93 -16.50 12.88
CA LEU A 5 -9.16 -15.81 11.85
C LEU A 5 -7.65 -15.99 12.06
N GLN A 6 -6.93 -16.00 10.97
CA GLN A 6 -5.47 -15.97 10.87
C GLN A 6 -5.06 -14.85 9.92
N VAL A 7 -3.83 -14.37 10.06
CA VAL A 7 -3.22 -13.41 9.14
C VAL A 7 -1.84 -13.90 8.72
N ASP A 8 -1.61 -13.88 7.41
CA ASP A 8 -0.32 -14.15 6.79
C ASP A 8 0.04 -12.99 5.87
N VAL A 9 1.31 -12.62 5.81
CA VAL A 9 1.79 -11.49 5.01
C VAL A 9 2.81 -11.96 4.00
N TYR A 10 2.48 -11.84 2.72
CA TYR A 10 3.41 -11.99 1.61
C TYR A 10 4.05 -10.64 1.31
N VAL A 11 5.37 -10.58 1.26
CA VAL A 11 6.08 -9.39 0.81
C VAL A 11 6.63 -9.65 -0.58
N ALA A 12 5.98 -9.06 -1.59
CA ALA A 12 6.49 -9.12 -2.96
C ALA A 12 7.88 -8.46 -3.02
N PRO A 13 8.88 -9.13 -3.58
CA PRO A 13 10.26 -8.63 -3.58
C PRO A 13 10.39 -7.34 -4.40
N PRO A 14 11.42 -6.51 -4.12
CA PRO A 14 11.72 -5.37 -4.97
C PRO A 14 12.07 -5.84 -6.39
N ILE A 15 11.69 -5.04 -7.38
CA ILE A 15 11.91 -5.34 -8.80
C ILE A 15 12.55 -4.16 -9.52
N PRO A 16 13.29 -4.39 -10.61
CA PRO A 16 13.77 -3.31 -11.46
C PRO A 16 12.62 -2.45 -12.01
N ALA A 17 12.82 -1.14 -12.05
CA ALA A 17 11.91 -0.18 -12.63
C ALA A 17 12.66 0.78 -13.56
N ALA A 18 12.06 1.09 -14.72
CA ALA A 18 12.63 2.00 -15.72
C ALA A 18 12.37 3.47 -15.31
N THR A 19 12.96 3.89 -14.20
CA THR A 19 12.78 5.23 -13.59
C THR A 19 13.59 6.33 -14.31
N GLY A 20 14.41 5.96 -15.28
CA GLY A 20 15.34 6.88 -15.94
C GLY A 20 16.69 7.05 -15.22
N PHE A 21 16.82 6.50 -14.01
CA PHE A 21 18.08 6.50 -13.26
C PHE A 21 18.88 5.22 -13.50
N THR A 22 20.22 5.35 -13.49
CA THR A 22 21.17 4.21 -13.55
C THR A 22 21.66 3.78 -12.18
N GLU A 23 21.44 4.62 -11.15
CA GLU A 23 21.79 4.32 -9.77
C GLU A 23 20.90 3.18 -9.24
N PRO A 24 21.48 2.07 -8.70
CA PRO A 24 20.70 0.92 -8.25
C PRO A 24 19.63 1.25 -7.22
N SER A 25 19.87 2.20 -6.32
CA SER A 25 18.92 2.63 -5.30
C SER A 25 17.70 3.38 -5.87
N LYS A 26 17.82 3.94 -7.08
CA LYS A 26 16.77 4.69 -7.77
C LYS A 26 16.16 3.94 -8.96
N SER A 27 16.65 2.74 -9.29
CA SER A 27 16.19 1.91 -10.43
C SER A 27 15.47 0.63 -9.98
N GLN A 28 14.99 0.60 -8.74
CA GLN A 28 14.21 -0.49 -8.17
C GLN A 28 12.93 0.03 -7.53
N TRP A 29 11.84 -0.73 -7.70
CA TRP A 29 10.58 -0.48 -7.00
C TRP A 29 10.58 -1.13 -5.62
N SER A 30 9.83 -0.54 -4.69
CA SER A 30 9.72 -1.03 -3.30
C SER A 30 9.14 -2.43 -3.20
N PRO A 31 9.52 -3.23 -2.20
CA PRO A 31 8.76 -4.39 -1.79
C PRO A 31 7.34 -3.98 -1.38
N ILE A 32 6.34 -4.81 -1.69
CA ILE A 32 4.93 -4.54 -1.39
C ILE A 32 4.39 -5.63 -0.46
N SER A 33 3.70 -5.23 0.60
CA SER A 33 3.00 -6.16 1.49
C SER A 33 1.62 -6.50 0.92
N CYS A 34 1.35 -7.80 0.74
CA CYS A 34 0.04 -8.33 0.40
C CYS A 34 -0.42 -9.17 1.59
N THR A 35 -1.51 -8.78 2.23
CA THR A 35 -1.97 -9.41 3.48
C THR A 35 -3.14 -10.34 3.23
N LEU A 36 -3.03 -11.59 3.64
CA LEU A 36 -4.09 -12.59 3.55
C LEU A 36 -4.70 -12.80 4.94
N ILE A 37 -5.97 -12.46 5.09
CA ILE A 37 -6.76 -12.69 6.30
C ILE A 37 -7.72 -13.83 5.99
N HIS A 38 -7.67 -14.91 6.76
CA HIS A 38 -8.42 -16.11 6.41
C HIS A 38 -8.77 -17.00 7.60
N ASN A 39 -9.69 -17.91 7.37
CA ASN A 39 -9.92 -19.09 8.19
C ASN A 39 -10.08 -20.34 7.29
N SER A 40 -10.61 -21.44 7.81
CA SER A 40 -10.78 -22.67 7.02
C SER A 40 -11.85 -22.60 5.92
N LYS A 41 -12.62 -21.50 5.79
CA LYS A 41 -13.72 -21.37 4.82
C LYS A 41 -13.57 -20.20 3.87
N SER A 42 -13.11 -19.06 4.38
CA SER A 42 -13.14 -17.78 3.71
C SER A 42 -11.84 -17.02 3.89
N ALA A 43 -11.49 -16.20 2.89
CA ALA A 43 -10.32 -15.35 2.90
C ALA A 43 -10.60 -14.00 2.23
N VAL A 44 -9.85 -12.99 2.67
CA VAL A 44 -9.68 -11.70 1.98
C VAL A 44 -8.20 -11.44 1.76
N LEU A 45 -7.84 -11.03 0.56
CA LEU A 45 -6.52 -10.51 0.21
C LEU A 45 -6.57 -8.99 0.28
N VAL A 46 -5.57 -8.37 0.90
CA VAL A 46 -5.41 -6.92 0.93
C VAL A 46 -4.21 -6.55 0.08
N ASP A 47 -4.46 -5.76 -0.95
CA ASP A 47 -3.53 -5.29 -1.96
C ASP A 47 -2.87 -6.38 -2.81
N THR A 48 -2.46 -6.00 -4.00
CA THR A 48 -1.77 -6.86 -4.98
C THR A 48 -0.59 -6.11 -5.60
N PRO A 49 0.53 -6.80 -5.89
CA PRO A 49 1.69 -6.14 -6.50
C PRO A 49 1.40 -5.77 -7.96
N ILE A 50 2.27 -4.93 -8.53
CA ILE A 50 2.00 -4.28 -9.80
C ILE A 50 2.20 -5.19 -11.03
N THR A 51 3.22 -6.07 -11.03
CA THR A 51 3.55 -6.84 -12.23
C THR A 51 2.87 -8.20 -12.24
N ILE A 52 2.57 -8.67 -13.45
CA ILE A 52 2.03 -10.02 -13.70
C ILE A 52 2.88 -11.07 -12.97
N LYS A 53 4.20 -11.02 -13.15
CA LYS A 53 5.13 -12.01 -12.54
C LYS A 53 5.08 -12.02 -11.01
N GLN A 54 5.02 -10.85 -10.36
CA GLN A 54 4.90 -10.78 -8.90
C GLN A 54 3.55 -11.30 -8.45
N THR A 55 2.50 -11.00 -9.19
CA THR A 55 1.13 -11.41 -8.84
C THR A 55 0.89 -12.90 -9.05
N GLU A 56 1.50 -13.51 -10.08
CA GLU A 56 1.51 -14.97 -10.24
C GLU A 56 2.16 -15.66 -9.02
N ALA A 57 3.31 -15.15 -8.57
CA ALA A 57 3.95 -15.67 -7.37
C ALA A 57 3.09 -15.48 -6.10
N LEU A 58 2.36 -14.37 -5.98
CA LEU A 58 1.39 -14.14 -4.91
C LEU A 58 0.22 -15.15 -5.01
N ALA A 59 -0.32 -15.40 -6.21
CA ALA A 59 -1.40 -16.36 -6.41
C ALA A 59 -0.99 -17.78 -6.01
N ASP A 60 0.23 -18.19 -6.35
CA ASP A 60 0.77 -19.49 -5.95
C ASP A 60 0.98 -19.57 -4.42
N TRP A 61 1.45 -18.50 -3.79
CA TRP A 61 1.56 -18.41 -2.35
C TRP A 61 0.19 -18.50 -1.65
N ILE A 62 -0.85 -17.80 -2.16
CA ILE A 62 -2.21 -17.90 -1.63
C ILE A 62 -2.73 -19.34 -1.70
N LYS A 63 -2.56 -20.04 -2.84
CA LYS A 63 -2.96 -21.44 -3.01
C LYS A 63 -2.23 -22.37 -2.03
N ALA A 64 -0.96 -22.08 -1.73
CA ALA A 64 -0.18 -22.88 -0.78
C ALA A 64 -0.55 -22.60 0.69
N THR A 65 -1.06 -21.41 1.00
CA THR A 65 -1.41 -20.98 2.36
C THR A 65 -2.83 -21.40 2.74
N LEU A 66 -3.79 -21.27 1.80
CA LEU A 66 -5.18 -21.59 2.06
C LEU A 66 -5.42 -23.11 2.10
N ALA A 67 -6.33 -23.55 2.98
CA ALA A 67 -6.84 -24.91 2.92
C ALA A 67 -7.60 -25.14 1.59
N PRO A 68 -7.67 -26.40 1.08
CA PRO A 68 -8.20 -26.69 -0.27
C PRO A 68 -9.61 -26.15 -0.57
N ASP A 69 -10.48 -26.08 0.44
CA ASP A 69 -11.87 -25.65 0.30
C ASP A 69 -12.10 -24.19 0.72
N THR A 70 -11.04 -23.47 1.11
CA THR A 70 -11.13 -22.06 1.50
C THR A 70 -11.36 -21.19 0.26
N LYS A 71 -12.37 -20.30 0.30
CA LYS A 71 -12.68 -19.39 -0.78
C LYS A 71 -12.02 -18.04 -0.54
N LEU A 72 -11.29 -17.53 -1.53
CA LEU A 72 -10.95 -16.12 -1.58
C LEU A 72 -12.22 -15.36 -1.99
N GLU A 73 -12.83 -14.64 -1.04
CA GLU A 73 -14.10 -13.93 -1.28
C GLU A 73 -13.87 -12.51 -1.76
N TYR A 74 -12.83 -11.85 -1.22
CA TYR A 74 -12.55 -10.45 -1.55
C TYR A 74 -11.06 -10.19 -1.81
N ILE A 75 -10.83 -9.21 -2.68
CA ILE A 75 -9.56 -8.51 -2.84
C ILE A 75 -9.84 -7.06 -2.44
N TYR A 76 -9.34 -6.63 -1.29
CA TYR A 76 -9.51 -5.27 -0.78
C TYR A 76 -8.34 -4.41 -1.24
N THR A 77 -8.62 -3.26 -1.85
CA THR A 77 -7.60 -2.28 -2.26
C THR A 77 -7.57 -1.12 -1.26
N THR A 78 -6.40 -0.84 -0.70
CA THR A 78 -6.25 0.18 0.35
C THR A 78 -6.26 1.60 -0.19
N HIS A 79 -5.69 1.86 -1.38
CA HIS A 79 -5.61 3.20 -1.96
C HIS A 79 -5.42 3.17 -3.49
N ALA A 80 -5.41 4.35 -4.12
CA ALA A 80 -5.51 4.50 -5.57
C ALA A 80 -4.15 4.48 -6.31
N HIS A 81 -3.08 3.90 -5.75
CA HIS A 81 -1.82 3.70 -6.46
C HIS A 81 -1.74 2.33 -7.13
N GLY A 82 -1.24 2.29 -8.36
CA GLY A 82 -1.27 1.11 -9.21
C GLY A 82 -0.53 -0.10 -8.65
N ASP A 83 0.50 0.11 -7.83
CA ASP A 83 1.26 -0.96 -7.19
C ASP A 83 0.52 -1.65 -6.02
N HIS A 84 -0.72 -1.24 -5.75
CA HIS A 84 -1.60 -1.88 -4.78
C HIS A 84 -2.85 -2.54 -5.38
N TYR A 85 -3.10 -2.37 -6.71
CA TYR A 85 -4.28 -3.00 -7.31
C TYR A 85 -4.09 -3.49 -8.77
N PHE A 86 -3.00 -3.15 -9.46
CA PHE A 86 -2.81 -3.58 -10.85
C PHE A 86 -2.68 -5.10 -11.00
N GLY A 87 -2.38 -5.83 -9.93
CA GLY A 87 -2.43 -7.28 -9.89
C GLY A 87 -3.83 -7.89 -9.75
N ASN A 88 -4.86 -7.10 -9.42
CA ASN A 88 -6.21 -7.62 -9.19
C ASN A 88 -6.73 -8.53 -10.34
N PRO A 89 -6.60 -8.16 -11.63
CA PRO A 89 -7.07 -9.01 -12.73
C PRO A 89 -6.36 -10.37 -12.78
N VAL A 90 -5.08 -10.44 -12.44
CA VAL A 90 -4.31 -11.69 -12.39
C VAL A 90 -4.81 -12.59 -11.25
N ILE A 91 -5.06 -12.02 -10.06
CA ILE A 91 -5.64 -12.79 -8.95
C ILE A 91 -7.04 -13.32 -9.32
N LEU A 92 -7.86 -12.53 -10.01
CA LEU A 92 -9.19 -12.97 -10.48
C LEU A 92 -9.13 -14.11 -11.50
N GLU A 93 -8.06 -14.26 -12.28
CA GLU A 93 -7.86 -15.43 -13.14
C GLU A 93 -7.69 -16.72 -12.33
N HIS A 94 -7.00 -16.65 -11.20
CA HIS A 94 -6.78 -17.79 -10.30
C HIS A 94 -7.97 -18.02 -9.35
N PHE A 95 -8.67 -16.95 -8.97
CA PHE A 95 -9.78 -16.97 -8.00
C PHE A 95 -11.01 -16.25 -8.57
N PRO A 96 -11.67 -16.82 -9.61
CA PRO A 96 -12.74 -16.12 -10.36
C PRO A 96 -14.01 -15.86 -9.54
N GLY A 97 -14.10 -16.41 -8.33
CA GLY A 97 -15.20 -16.13 -7.40
C GLY A 97 -14.97 -14.94 -6.49
N ALA A 98 -13.75 -14.38 -6.48
CA ALA A 98 -13.41 -13.23 -5.64
C ALA A 98 -13.99 -11.94 -6.21
N LYS A 99 -14.26 -10.96 -5.33
CA LYS A 99 -14.68 -9.61 -5.69
C LYS A 99 -13.62 -8.60 -5.30
N CYS A 100 -13.26 -7.71 -6.24
CA CYS A 100 -12.43 -6.56 -5.90
C CYS A 100 -13.30 -5.50 -5.22
N VAL A 101 -12.94 -5.09 -4.02
CA VAL A 101 -13.67 -4.11 -3.21
C VAL A 101 -12.73 -3.04 -2.65
N ALA A 102 -13.26 -1.86 -2.43
CA ALA A 102 -12.56 -0.75 -1.76
C ALA A 102 -13.60 0.13 -1.05
N THR A 103 -13.14 1.09 -0.26
CA THR A 103 -14.04 2.15 0.20
C THR A 103 -14.56 2.97 -1.00
N ALA A 104 -15.66 3.68 -0.82
CA ALA A 104 -16.24 4.47 -1.90
C ALA A 104 -15.28 5.55 -2.40
N SER A 105 -14.49 6.16 -1.51
CA SER A 105 -13.50 7.18 -1.87
C SER A 105 -12.33 6.59 -2.67
N VAL A 106 -11.83 5.43 -2.29
CA VAL A 106 -10.76 4.73 -3.02
C VAL A 106 -11.24 4.27 -4.40
N ALA A 107 -12.43 3.68 -4.49
CA ALA A 107 -13.00 3.27 -5.78
C ALA A 107 -13.16 4.47 -6.73
N ALA A 108 -13.70 5.60 -6.24
CA ALA A 108 -13.83 6.84 -7.01
C ALA A 108 -12.46 7.44 -7.40
N GLY A 109 -11.46 7.36 -6.51
CA GLY A 109 -10.10 7.78 -6.79
C GLY A 109 -9.46 6.97 -7.91
N ILE A 110 -9.60 5.65 -7.88
CA ILE A 110 -9.14 4.75 -8.94
C ILE A 110 -9.86 5.06 -10.26
N GLU A 111 -11.19 5.19 -10.26
CA GLU A 111 -11.96 5.53 -11.46
C GLU A 111 -11.47 6.83 -12.11
N LYS A 112 -11.19 7.84 -11.30
CA LYS A 112 -10.71 9.14 -11.75
C LYS A 112 -9.31 9.09 -12.36
N THR A 113 -8.42 8.27 -11.81
CA THR A 113 -6.98 8.30 -12.15
C THR A 113 -6.54 7.18 -13.08
N LEU A 114 -7.28 6.09 -13.18
CA LEU A 114 -6.88 4.84 -13.85
C LEU A 114 -6.38 5.08 -15.29
N ALA A 115 -7.14 5.79 -16.11
CA ALA A 115 -6.77 6.03 -17.52
C ALA A 115 -5.47 6.82 -17.68
N ALA A 116 -5.19 7.74 -16.77
CA ALA A 116 -3.97 8.54 -16.78
C ALA A 116 -2.78 7.82 -16.14
N SER A 117 -3.02 6.96 -15.17
CA SER A 117 -1.96 6.22 -14.46
C SER A 117 -1.37 5.07 -15.28
N ILE A 118 -2.18 4.36 -16.07
CA ILE A 118 -1.72 3.21 -16.88
C ILE A 118 -0.46 3.53 -17.70
N PRO A 119 -0.39 4.58 -18.53
CA PRO A 119 0.80 4.86 -19.33
C PRO A 119 2.02 5.23 -18.48
N ILE A 120 1.84 5.83 -17.30
CA ILE A 120 2.92 6.16 -16.35
C ILE A 120 3.53 4.86 -15.82
N TRP A 121 2.68 3.95 -15.33
CA TRP A 121 3.13 2.67 -14.80
C TRP A 121 3.73 1.76 -15.89
N GLN A 122 3.18 1.78 -17.10
CA GLN A 122 3.79 1.09 -18.27
C GLN A 122 5.16 1.65 -18.61
N GLY A 123 5.40 2.95 -18.42
CA GLY A 123 6.70 3.58 -18.58
C GLY A 123 7.73 3.05 -17.58
N TRP A 124 7.35 2.82 -16.34
CA TRP A 124 8.22 2.24 -15.31
C TRP A 124 8.37 0.72 -15.43
N PHE A 125 7.34 0.03 -15.91
CA PHE A 125 7.31 -1.42 -16.10
C PHE A 125 6.95 -1.78 -17.56
N PRO A 126 7.90 -1.57 -18.52
CA PRO A 126 7.65 -1.78 -19.94
C PRO A 126 7.51 -3.26 -20.31
N ASP A 127 7.40 -3.54 -21.60
CA ASP A 127 7.43 -4.88 -22.20
C ASP A 127 6.30 -5.81 -21.71
N GLY A 128 5.11 -5.25 -21.44
CA GLY A 128 3.94 -6.03 -21.06
C GLY A 128 4.00 -6.60 -19.63
N GLN A 129 4.81 -6.01 -18.75
CA GLN A 129 4.90 -6.45 -17.35
C GLN A 129 3.60 -6.19 -16.56
N ILE A 130 2.75 -5.27 -17.03
CA ILE A 130 1.47 -4.89 -16.41
C ILE A 130 0.32 -5.35 -17.30
N LEU A 131 -0.72 -5.93 -16.69
CA LEU A 131 -1.96 -6.31 -17.38
C LEU A 131 -2.91 -5.11 -17.53
N SER A 132 -2.47 -4.10 -18.29
CA SER A 132 -3.11 -2.78 -18.37
C SER A 132 -4.50 -2.77 -19.00
N GLU A 133 -4.78 -3.69 -19.94
CA GLU A 133 -6.04 -3.72 -20.73
C GLU A 133 -7.23 -4.28 -19.94
N ARG A 134 -7.00 -4.85 -18.77
CA ARG A 134 -8.00 -5.55 -17.96
C ARG A 134 -8.18 -4.96 -16.58
N GLN A 135 -7.65 -3.75 -16.37
CA GLN A 135 -7.83 -3.06 -15.10
C GLN A 135 -9.30 -2.69 -14.89
N THR A 136 -9.79 -2.91 -13.68
CA THR A 136 -11.16 -2.61 -13.28
C THR A 136 -11.16 -1.79 -12.00
N VAL A 137 -12.18 -0.94 -11.87
CA VAL A 137 -12.44 -0.22 -10.63
C VAL A 137 -13.06 -1.20 -9.62
N PRO A 138 -12.57 -1.27 -8.37
CA PRO A 138 -13.19 -2.08 -7.33
C PRO A 138 -14.65 -1.67 -7.04
N GLU A 139 -15.48 -2.63 -6.64
CA GLU A 139 -16.81 -2.34 -6.12
C GLU A 139 -16.71 -1.54 -4.82
N SER A 140 -17.55 -0.50 -4.67
CA SER A 140 -17.59 0.29 -3.44
C SER A 140 -18.21 -0.52 -2.30
N LEU A 141 -17.53 -0.56 -1.15
CA LEU A 141 -18.13 -1.03 0.10
C LEU A 141 -19.29 -0.12 0.52
N PRO A 142 -20.19 -0.60 1.41
CA PRO A 142 -21.18 0.27 2.06
C PRO A 142 -20.52 1.48 2.74
N GLU A 143 -21.30 2.55 2.99
CA GLU A 143 -20.82 3.77 3.65
C GLU A 143 -20.15 3.51 5.01
N THR A 144 -20.56 2.45 5.71
CA THR A 144 -19.93 2.01 6.97
C THR A 144 -18.54 1.39 6.78
N GLY A 145 -18.15 1.07 5.56
CA GLY A 145 -16.94 0.32 5.24
C GLY A 145 -16.97 -1.15 5.68
N GLU A 146 -18.08 -1.61 6.29
CA GLU A 146 -18.20 -2.96 6.84
C GLU A 146 -18.48 -4.01 5.77
N PHE A 147 -17.74 -5.11 5.82
CA PHE A 147 -18.01 -6.34 5.08
C PHE A 147 -17.60 -7.56 5.91
N PHE A 148 -17.93 -8.77 5.45
CA PHE A 148 -17.84 -9.96 6.29
C PHE A 148 -17.16 -11.10 5.57
N ILE A 149 -16.36 -11.89 6.31
CA ILE A 149 -15.93 -13.23 5.91
C ILE A 149 -16.27 -14.22 7.04
N ASP A 150 -17.00 -15.30 6.72
CA ASP A 150 -17.46 -16.35 7.66
C ASP A 150 -18.04 -15.77 8.98
N GLY A 151 -18.72 -14.62 8.94
CA GLY A 151 -19.34 -13.96 10.09
C GLY A 151 -18.43 -13.04 10.90
N HIS A 152 -17.18 -12.85 10.53
CA HIS A 152 -16.27 -11.86 11.10
C HIS A 152 -16.43 -10.52 10.38
N SER A 153 -16.53 -9.42 11.13
CA SER A 153 -16.59 -8.07 10.58
C SER A 153 -15.19 -7.54 10.25
N LEU A 154 -15.06 -6.97 9.06
CA LEU A 154 -13.89 -6.21 8.61
C LEU A 154 -14.36 -4.83 8.20
N PHE A 155 -13.53 -3.81 8.42
CA PHE A 155 -13.87 -2.42 8.16
C PHE A 155 -12.83 -1.73 7.30
N GLY A 156 -13.21 -1.33 6.08
CA GLY A 156 -12.46 -0.36 5.30
C GLY A 156 -12.70 1.04 5.87
N VAL A 157 -11.65 1.71 6.30
CA VAL A 157 -11.73 3.02 6.96
C VAL A 157 -11.00 4.06 6.12
N ASP A 158 -11.75 5.03 5.60
CA ASP A 158 -11.18 6.13 4.84
C ASP A 158 -10.34 7.05 5.72
N VAL A 159 -9.27 7.57 5.15
CA VAL A 159 -8.49 8.68 5.70
C VAL A 159 -8.57 9.88 4.76
N SER A 160 -8.42 11.10 5.29
CA SER A 160 -8.59 12.30 4.49
C SER A 160 -7.44 12.51 3.48
N HIS A 161 -6.24 12.09 3.81
CA HIS A 161 -5.05 12.08 2.96
C HIS A 161 -3.95 11.27 3.64
N SER A 162 -3.17 10.53 2.87
CA SER A 162 -1.90 9.95 3.31
C SER A 162 -0.82 10.23 2.24
N ASP A 163 -0.29 9.22 1.59
CA ASP A 163 0.57 9.37 0.43
C ASP A 163 -0.21 9.86 -0.82
N THR A 164 -1.54 9.60 -0.86
CA THR A 164 -2.49 10.12 -1.85
C THR A 164 -3.83 10.49 -1.21
N ASP A 165 -4.69 11.22 -1.95
CA ASP A 165 -6.00 11.67 -1.49
C ASP A 165 -7.00 10.51 -1.28
N ALA A 166 -6.92 9.49 -2.13
CA ALA A 166 -7.86 8.35 -2.10
C ALA A 166 -7.24 7.16 -1.34
N SER A 167 -7.19 7.26 -0.02
CA SER A 167 -6.53 6.29 0.86
C SER A 167 -7.45 5.79 1.95
N SER A 168 -7.25 4.53 2.34
CA SER A 168 -7.93 3.85 3.43
C SER A 168 -7.01 2.82 4.09
N PHE A 169 -7.41 2.32 5.25
CA PHE A 169 -6.83 1.13 5.84
C PHE A 169 -7.91 0.09 6.14
N LEU A 170 -7.53 -1.18 6.26
CA LEU A 170 -8.44 -2.24 6.70
C LEU A 170 -8.24 -2.52 8.20
N HIS A 171 -9.32 -2.41 8.98
CA HIS A 171 -9.35 -2.78 10.40
C HIS A 171 -10.04 -4.12 10.58
N VAL A 172 -9.42 -5.03 11.30
CA VAL A 172 -9.92 -6.39 11.62
C VAL A 172 -9.93 -6.56 13.15
N PRO A 173 -11.06 -6.21 13.82
CA PRO A 173 -11.15 -6.21 15.28
C PRO A 173 -10.81 -7.56 15.92
N ASP A 174 -11.25 -8.67 15.33
CA ASP A 174 -11.06 -10.03 15.89
C ASP A 174 -9.58 -10.47 15.90
N LEU A 175 -8.69 -9.73 15.23
CA LEU A 175 -7.24 -9.95 15.23
C LEU A 175 -6.46 -8.79 15.88
N ASP A 176 -7.12 -7.75 16.39
CA ASP A 176 -6.46 -6.49 16.78
C ASP A 176 -5.51 -5.99 15.67
N LEU A 177 -5.91 -6.15 14.40
CA LEU A 177 -5.10 -5.93 13.21
C LEU A 177 -5.54 -4.68 12.45
N VAL A 178 -4.56 -3.90 12.00
CA VAL A 178 -4.72 -2.91 10.94
C VAL A 178 -3.78 -3.24 9.79
N VAL A 179 -4.34 -3.42 8.57
CA VAL A 179 -3.58 -3.43 7.33
C VAL A 179 -3.64 -2.02 6.76
N ALA A 180 -2.53 -1.32 6.86
CA ALA A 180 -2.52 0.13 6.76
C ALA A 180 -2.35 0.67 5.34
N GLY A 181 -1.98 -0.19 4.36
CA GLY A 181 -1.52 0.34 3.08
C GLY A 181 -0.43 1.38 3.29
N ASP A 182 -0.40 2.39 2.46
CA ASP A 182 0.60 3.44 2.49
C ASP A 182 0.32 4.57 3.50
N VAL A 183 -0.68 4.39 4.36
CA VAL A 183 -0.81 5.21 5.57
C VAL A 183 0.37 4.96 6.53
N VAL A 184 0.87 3.71 6.57
CA VAL A 184 2.04 3.32 7.38
C VAL A 184 3.11 2.69 6.50
N TYR A 185 4.36 3.11 6.67
CA TYR A 185 5.52 2.59 5.96
C TYR A 185 6.47 1.83 6.89
N GLY A 186 7.08 0.78 6.35
CA GLY A 186 8.24 0.14 6.93
C GLY A 186 9.56 0.78 6.45
N ASP A 187 10.59 -0.06 6.21
CA ASP A 187 11.93 0.37 5.79
C ASP A 187 12.00 0.73 4.29
N CYS A 188 11.00 1.49 3.81
CA CYS A 188 10.96 2.10 2.49
C CYS A 188 10.82 3.62 2.63
N TYR A 189 11.37 4.39 1.68
CA TYR A 189 11.11 5.83 1.65
C TYR A 189 9.64 6.07 1.37
N GLN A 190 9.02 6.97 2.14
CA GLN A 190 7.60 7.30 2.03
C GLN A 190 7.36 8.20 0.81
N PHE A 191 6.27 7.99 0.12
CA PHE A 191 5.89 8.80 -1.03
C PHE A 191 5.23 10.11 -0.55
N LEU A 192 6.02 11.17 -0.44
CA LEU A 192 5.57 12.50 -0.04
C LEU A 192 5.30 13.43 -1.25
N ALA A 193 5.41 12.91 -2.48
CA ALA A 193 5.25 13.74 -3.66
C ALA A 193 3.81 14.27 -3.84
N GLU A 194 2.80 13.55 -3.38
CA GLU A 194 1.42 14.01 -3.32
C GLU A 194 1.07 14.63 -1.95
N ALA A 195 1.84 14.34 -0.89
CA ALA A 195 1.75 14.99 0.42
C ALA A 195 2.74 16.18 0.53
N ASN A 196 2.89 16.94 -0.57
CA ASN A 196 3.92 17.94 -0.76
C ASN A 196 3.67 19.28 -0.04
N THR A 197 2.51 19.49 0.58
CA THR A 197 2.21 20.69 1.39
C THR A 197 2.12 20.38 2.88
N PRO A 198 2.34 21.37 3.77
CA PRO A 198 2.18 21.19 5.22
C PRO A 198 0.79 20.66 5.62
N GLU A 199 -0.28 21.13 4.96
CA GLU A 199 -1.66 20.72 5.24
C GLU A 199 -1.87 19.23 4.94
N LYS A 200 -1.33 18.75 3.81
CA LYS A 200 -1.42 17.34 3.41
C LYS A 200 -0.63 16.45 4.35
N ARG A 201 0.60 16.84 4.71
CA ARG A 201 1.39 16.11 5.72
C ARG A 201 0.72 16.08 7.08
N LYS A 202 0.08 17.19 7.50
CA LYS A 202 -0.73 17.22 8.72
C LYS A 202 -1.93 16.27 8.64
N SER A 203 -2.59 16.18 7.49
CA SER A 203 -3.66 15.21 7.25
C SER A 203 -3.17 13.78 7.40
N TRP A 204 -1.98 13.48 6.86
CA TRP A 204 -1.35 12.16 7.04
C TRP A 204 -1.04 11.85 8.51
N LEU A 205 -0.51 12.82 9.26
CA LEU A 205 -0.30 12.65 10.70
C LEU A 205 -1.61 12.36 11.45
N ASN A 206 -2.73 13.00 11.06
CA ASN A 206 -4.05 12.71 11.62
C ASN A 206 -4.54 11.28 11.25
N ALA A 207 -4.22 10.79 10.05
CA ALA A 207 -4.52 9.40 9.65
C ALA A 207 -3.77 8.38 10.54
N LEU A 208 -2.52 8.66 10.87
CA LEU A 208 -1.75 7.88 11.85
C LEU A 208 -2.38 7.90 13.24
N ASP A 209 -2.94 9.04 13.67
CA ASP A 209 -3.66 9.15 14.94
C ASP A 209 -4.94 8.30 14.95
N GLN A 210 -5.67 8.21 13.82
CA GLN A 210 -6.84 7.33 13.68
C GLN A 210 -6.45 5.87 13.89
N ILE A 211 -5.37 5.39 13.26
CA ILE A 211 -4.88 4.01 13.45
C ILE A 211 -4.46 3.81 14.91
N ALA A 212 -3.68 4.73 15.49
CA ALA A 212 -3.20 4.62 16.87
C ALA A 212 -4.35 4.57 17.90
N ALA A 213 -5.47 5.26 17.63
CA ALA A 213 -6.65 5.27 18.50
C ALA A 213 -7.35 3.89 18.59
N LEU A 214 -7.21 3.05 17.55
CA LEU A 214 -7.71 1.67 17.56
C LEU A 214 -6.88 0.75 18.47
N LYS A 215 -5.67 1.16 18.85
CA LYS A 215 -4.71 0.39 19.66
C LYS A 215 -4.42 -1.01 19.10
N PRO A 216 -4.13 -1.14 17.80
CA PRO A 216 -3.89 -2.44 17.20
C PRO A 216 -2.65 -3.11 17.80
N SER A 217 -2.69 -4.45 17.94
CA SER A 217 -1.51 -5.23 18.31
C SER A 217 -0.66 -5.58 17.09
N ILE A 218 -1.26 -5.60 15.90
CA ILE A 218 -0.61 -5.87 14.62
C ILE A 218 -0.89 -4.71 13.67
N VAL A 219 0.16 -4.15 13.05
CA VAL A 219 0.07 -3.15 11.98
C VAL A 219 0.93 -3.61 10.83
N VAL A 220 0.30 -3.86 9.67
CA VAL A 220 0.99 -4.23 8.43
C VAL A 220 1.08 -2.99 7.54
N PRO A 221 2.29 -2.51 7.22
CA PRO A 221 2.49 -1.37 6.34
C PRO A 221 2.39 -1.78 4.86
N GLY A 222 2.13 -0.84 3.95
CA GLY A 222 2.08 -1.12 2.51
C GLY A 222 3.43 -1.54 1.95
N HIS A 223 4.50 -0.89 2.37
CA HIS A 223 5.87 -1.18 1.94
C HIS A 223 6.78 -1.49 3.11
N LYS A 224 7.43 -2.65 3.10
CA LYS A 224 8.41 -3.07 4.10
C LYS A 224 9.41 -4.06 3.54
N ARG A 225 10.50 -4.29 4.26
CA ARG A 225 11.37 -5.45 4.00
C ARG A 225 10.70 -6.73 4.47
N ALA A 226 10.91 -7.84 3.76
CA ALA A 226 10.33 -9.13 4.14
C ALA A 226 10.74 -9.59 5.56
N SER A 227 11.92 -9.17 6.04
CA SER A 227 12.42 -9.48 7.39
C SER A 227 11.89 -8.53 8.48
N GLN A 228 11.19 -7.45 8.11
CA GLN A 228 10.69 -6.48 9.09
C GLN A 228 9.41 -6.99 9.74
N LEU A 229 9.37 -6.95 11.07
CA LEU A 229 8.21 -7.37 11.85
C LEU A 229 7.06 -6.37 11.71
N ASP A 230 5.83 -6.90 11.66
CA ASP A 230 4.62 -6.11 11.72
C ASP A 230 4.31 -5.69 13.16
N GLY A 231 3.90 -4.45 13.35
CA GLY A 231 3.55 -3.98 14.69
C GLY A 231 3.31 -2.49 14.81
N PRO A 232 2.72 -2.04 15.92
CA PRO A 232 2.30 -0.66 16.13
C PRO A 232 3.45 0.36 16.19
N TYR A 233 4.70 -0.07 16.42
CA TYR A 233 5.88 0.81 16.39
C TYR A 233 6.07 1.48 15.02
N LEU A 234 5.53 0.89 13.94
CA LEU A 234 5.60 1.42 12.58
C LEU A 234 4.81 2.73 12.43
N ILE A 235 3.76 2.91 13.23
CA ILE A 235 2.98 4.16 13.25
C ILE A 235 3.88 5.33 13.65
N GLU A 236 4.64 5.17 14.73
CA GLU A 236 5.52 6.24 15.21
C GLU A 236 6.74 6.41 14.30
N SER A 237 7.30 5.32 13.76
CA SER A 237 8.38 5.38 12.76
C SER A 237 7.96 6.17 11.51
N THR A 238 6.72 5.98 11.04
CA THR A 238 6.16 6.74 9.90
C THR A 238 5.98 8.21 10.26
N ARG A 239 5.45 8.50 11.44
CA ARG A 239 5.26 9.85 11.98
C ARG A 239 6.57 10.61 12.10
N GLU A 240 7.58 9.97 12.67
CA GLU A 240 8.91 10.56 12.84
C GLU A 240 9.57 10.89 11.50
N TYR A 241 9.42 10.01 10.51
CA TYR A 241 9.92 10.26 9.16
C TYR A 241 9.27 11.50 8.53
N ILE A 242 7.94 11.63 8.59
CA ILE A 242 7.22 12.80 8.04
C ILE A 242 7.70 14.08 8.73
N ARG A 243 7.80 14.10 10.06
CA ARG A 243 8.28 15.27 10.83
C ARG A 243 9.72 15.61 10.53
N THR A 244 10.55 14.59 10.34
CA THR A 244 11.97 14.80 9.99
C THR A 244 12.08 15.38 8.58
N PHE A 245 11.37 14.81 7.62
CA PHE A 245 11.34 15.32 6.25
C PHE A 245 10.88 16.78 6.20
N GLU A 246 9.82 17.13 6.92
CA GLU A 246 9.30 18.50 7.01
C GLU A 246 10.33 19.48 7.59
N ARG A 247 10.98 19.11 8.69
CA ARG A 247 12.05 19.91 9.31
C ARG A 247 13.23 20.14 8.37
N GLU A 248 13.73 19.09 7.71
CA GLU A 248 14.85 19.19 6.76
C GLU A 248 14.45 20.03 5.53
N LEU A 249 13.22 19.85 5.02
CA LEU A 249 12.68 20.66 3.90
C LEU A 249 12.66 22.16 4.23
N GLU A 250 12.19 22.53 5.43
CA GLU A 250 12.15 23.92 5.89
C GLU A 250 13.56 24.53 6.03
N GLN A 251 14.55 23.73 6.42
CA GLN A 251 15.92 24.22 6.64
C GLN A 251 16.71 24.33 5.34
N LEU A 252 16.53 23.43 4.40
CA LEU A 252 17.38 23.28 3.23
C LEU A 252 16.80 23.96 1.99
N GLY A 253 15.49 23.82 1.74
CA GLY A 253 14.80 24.46 0.61
C GLY A 253 15.31 24.05 -0.78
N ASP A 254 16.14 23.00 -0.85
CA ASP A 254 16.76 22.48 -2.06
C ASP A 254 16.58 20.96 -2.13
N ALA A 255 16.16 20.44 -3.29
CA ALA A 255 15.76 19.04 -3.42
C ALA A 255 16.93 18.07 -3.29
N ASP A 256 18.09 18.40 -3.84
CA ASP A 256 19.25 17.51 -3.81
C ASP A 256 19.85 17.46 -2.40
N GLN A 257 19.91 18.61 -1.69
CA GLN A 257 20.37 18.67 -0.31
C GLN A 257 19.41 17.94 0.64
N LEU A 258 18.09 18.06 0.40
CA LEU A 258 17.07 17.33 1.16
C LEU A 258 17.19 15.82 0.96
N GLU A 259 17.37 15.37 -0.29
CA GLU A 259 17.58 13.94 -0.60
C GLU A 259 18.82 13.41 0.13
N GLU A 260 19.95 14.11 0.08
CA GLU A 260 21.18 13.72 0.78
C GLU A 260 21.00 13.66 2.30
N ALA A 261 20.31 14.64 2.89
CA ALA A 261 20.03 14.68 4.32
C ALA A 261 19.16 13.47 4.73
N MET A 262 18.08 13.18 3.99
CA MET A 262 17.20 12.06 4.26
C MET A 262 17.90 10.71 4.08
N LYS A 263 18.74 10.53 3.06
CA LYS A 263 19.57 9.33 2.87
C LYS A 263 20.53 9.13 4.06
N LYS A 264 21.10 10.19 4.58
CA LYS A 264 22.01 10.14 5.75
C LYS A 264 21.29 9.78 7.05
N LEU A 265 20.06 10.28 7.23
CA LEU A 265 19.24 10.02 8.42
C LEU A 265 18.59 8.63 8.37
N TYR A 266 18.23 8.16 7.17
CA TYR A 266 17.52 6.89 6.95
C TYR A 266 18.24 6.00 5.92
N PRO A 267 19.53 5.62 6.13
CA PRO A 267 20.35 4.95 5.14
C PRO A 267 19.88 3.52 4.77
N GLN A 268 18.97 2.95 5.57
CA GLN A 268 18.50 1.58 5.37
C GLN A 268 17.20 1.52 4.55
N ARG A 269 16.55 2.66 4.28
CA ARG A 269 15.29 2.69 3.55
C ARG A 269 15.51 2.43 2.06
N TRP A 270 14.55 1.77 1.45
CA TRP A 270 14.56 1.38 0.05
C TRP A 270 13.83 2.40 -0.82
N ASN A 271 14.10 2.32 -2.15
CA ASN A 271 13.49 3.11 -3.21
C ASN A 271 13.87 4.60 -3.17
N GLY A 272 15.13 4.87 -3.54
CA GLY A 272 15.63 6.24 -3.68
C GLY A 272 14.92 7.07 -4.74
N PHE A 273 14.25 6.43 -5.74
CA PHE A 273 13.43 7.13 -6.72
C PHE A 273 12.21 7.82 -6.05
N ILE A 274 11.57 7.14 -5.12
CA ILE A 274 10.46 7.70 -4.35
C ILE A 274 10.93 8.87 -3.48
N LEU A 275 12.11 8.78 -2.88
CA LEU A 275 12.69 9.89 -2.13
C LEU A 275 13.00 11.08 -3.03
N ASP A 276 13.68 10.87 -4.16
CA ASP A 276 14.00 11.91 -5.16
C ASP A 276 12.73 12.66 -5.62
N THR A 277 11.70 11.88 -6.00
CA THR A 277 10.41 12.44 -6.45
C THR A 277 9.72 13.24 -5.34
N SER A 278 9.76 12.74 -4.10
CA SER A 278 9.19 13.41 -2.93
C SER A 278 9.90 14.73 -2.62
N CYS A 279 11.24 14.75 -2.67
CA CYS A 279 12.03 15.96 -2.45
C CYS A 279 11.74 17.02 -3.51
N LYS A 280 11.75 16.64 -4.79
CA LYS A 280 11.48 17.57 -5.90
C LYS A 280 10.08 18.16 -5.84
N SER A 281 9.06 17.32 -5.60
CA SER A 281 7.68 17.79 -5.50
C SER A 281 7.47 18.71 -4.29
N SER A 282 8.06 18.39 -3.15
CA SER A 282 7.89 19.19 -1.93
C SER A 282 8.62 20.54 -2.02
N VAL A 283 9.83 20.59 -2.60
CA VAL A 283 10.54 21.86 -2.83
C VAL A 283 9.81 22.72 -3.86
N ALA A 284 9.23 22.13 -4.91
CA ALA A 284 8.44 22.86 -5.90
C ALA A 284 7.13 23.44 -5.33
N ALA A 285 6.69 22.99 -4.16
CA ALA A 285 5.48 23.46 -3.47
C ALA A 285 5.76 24.51 -2.38
N LEU A 286 7.05 24.88 -2.13
CA LEU A 286 7.43 25.98 -1.24
C LEU A 286 7.13 27.35 -1.90
#